data_4c559f975da4d1ffeb6e83ae9e5ebe94
#
_entry.id   4c559f975da4d1ffeb6e83ae9e5ebe94
#
_cell.length_a   1.000
_cell.length_b   1.000
_cell.length_c   1.000
_cell.angle_alpha   90.00
_cell.angle_beta   90.00
_cell.angle_gamma   90.00
#
_symmetry.space_group_name_H-M   'P 1'
#
loop_
_entity.id
_entity.type
_entity.pdbx_description
1 polymer ?
#
loop_
_entity_poly.entity_id
_entity_poly.type
_entity_poly.pdbx_seq_one_letter_code
_entity_poly.pdbx_strand_id
1 'polypeptide(L)'
;MDSIELAHNENGRITGASYISLDRYETVTDPFLQHHVVLFVIKGDIDLTCKHYSEKTVREGSMTFLSRGGLLHIKAGNARTSLLVFGFDEVAIRTTDSLVDFLTTHGNLKGHVHNTLQMKTSIRHIVEGIVTEVRKGKLKDASICQAWHTVLFITFVTYYTKAQVTEFFRPLVSSEINFRDFIENNYLEVDGNVEKLILFSGMSHHHFHKQFNEEFGMSPKTWMLERFKQELIHHSSRPNATTSFVASKLRITDVRLCQLTRKYYNCTPMELIAKNKRGTDEG
;
A
#
# COMPACT_ATOMS: atom_id res chain seq x y z
N MET A 1 4.55 15.59 -11.98
CA MET A 1 4.80 14.41 -11.13
C MET A 1 3.54 13.57 -11.25
N ASP A 2 3.55 12.66 -12.18
CA ASP A 2 2.32 11.92 -12.49
C ASP A 2 2.30 10.68 -11.59
N SER A 3 1.35 10.67 -10.64
CA SER A 3 1.00 9.48 -9.87
C SER A 3 0.44 8.42 -10.82
N ILE A 4 0.60 7.15 -10.46
CA ILE A 4 0.00 6.05 -11.22
C ILE A 4 -1.51 6.12 -11.00
N GLU A 5 -2.23 6.74 -11.94
CA GLU A 5 -3.68 6.80 -11.89
C GLU A 5 -4.27 5.49 -12.37
N LEU A 6 -4.84 4.74 -11.45
CA LEU A 6 -5.70 3.60 -11.75
C LEU A 6 -7.16 4.05 -11.70
N ALA A 7 -7.97 3.63 -12.67
CA ALA A 7 -9.39 3.95 -12.69
C ALA A 7 -10.11 3.30 -11.50
N HIS A 8 -11.03 4.05 -10.86
CA HIS A 8 -11.86 3.57 -9.76
C HIS A 8 -13.33 3.57 -10.19
N ASN A 9 -14.11 2.64 -9.66
CA ASN A 9 -15.56 2.69 -9.79
C ASN A 9 -16.19 3.57 -8.69
N GLU A 10 -17.52 3.80 -8.77
CA GLU A 10 -18.29 4.61 -7.80
C GLU A 10 -18.17 4.14 -6.35
N ASN A 11 -17.75 2.89 -6.11
CA ASN A 11 -17.54 2.29 -4.79
C ASN A 11 -16.07 2.32 -4.35
N GLY A 12 -15.20 3.07 -5.04
CA GLY A 12 -13.77 3.17 -4.73
C GLY A 12 -12.95 1.91 -5.03
N ARG A 13 -13.54 0.91 -5.72
CA ARG A 13 -12.81 -0.30 -6.14
C ARG A 13 -12.03 -0.02 -7.41
N ILE A 14 -10.81 -0.55 -7.48
CA ILE A 14 -10.03 -0.46 -8.72
C ILE A 14 -10.71 -1.27 -9.81
N THR A 15 -10.93 -0.59 -10.90
CA THR A 15 -11.45 -1.18 -12.12
C THR A 15 -10.49 -0.95 -13.27
N GLY A 16 -9.17 -0.85 -13.01
CA GLY A 16 -8.34 -0.38 -14.08
C GLY A 16 -6.93 -0.93 -14.17
N ALA A 17 -6.40 -0.76 -15.36
CA ALA A 17 -5.01 -0.89 -15.66
C ALA A 17 -4.50 0.44 -16.23
N SER A 18 -3.23 0.74 -15.97
CA SER A 18 -2.54 1.89 -16.54
C SER A 18 -1.38 1.43 -17.41
N TYR A 19 -1.29 1.98 -18.63
CA TYR A 19 -0.14 1.77 -19.49
C TYR A 19 0.78 2.99 -19.40
N ILE A 20 2.02 2.76 -18.97
CA ILE A 20 3.01 3.80 -18.71
C ILE A 20 4.15 3.65 -19.73
N SER A 21 4.55 4.75 -20.35
CA SER A 21 5.72 4.81 -21.19
C SER A 21 6.69 5.82 -20.59
N LEU A 22 7.89 5.37 -20.26
CA LEU A 22 8.95 6.18 -19.65
C LEU A 22 10.08 6.32 -20.65
N ASP A 23 10.61 7.52 -20.76
CA ASP A 23 11.84 7.77 -21.49
C ASP A 23 13.06 7.31 -20.66
N ARG A 24 14.23 7.30 -21.28
CA ARG A 24 15.46 6.87 -20.63
C ARG A 24 15.70 7.61 -19.31
N TYR A 25 15.90 6.85 -18.22
CA TYR A 25 16.12 7.34 -16.86
C TYR A 25 14.96 8.16 -16.24
N GLU A 26 13.83 8.25 -16.92
CA GLU A 26 12.64 8.86 -16.37
C GLU A 26 12.14 8.07 -15.15
N THR A 27 11.55 8.79 -14.20
CA THR A 27 11.10 8.24 -12.94
C THR A 27 9.62 8.50 -12.72
N VAL A 28 8.94 7.50 -12.14
CA VAL A 28 7.58 7.62 -11.61
C VAL A 28 7.61 7.24 -10.14
N THR A 29 6.98 8.06 -9.31
CA THR A 29 6.89 7.82 -7.87
C THR A 29 5.44 7.87 -7.44
N ASP A 30 4.96 6.81 -6.82
CA ASP A 30 3.71 6.80 -6.07
C ASP A 30 4.10 6.77 -4.58
N PRO A 31 3.84 7.85 -3.82
CA PRO A 31 4.24 7.94 -2.43
C PRO A 31 3.52 6.92 -1.55
N PHE A 32 2.35 6.45 -1.99
CA PHE A 32 1.57 5.47 -1.26
C PHE A 32 0.70 4.63 -2.21
N LEU A 33 1.18 3.44 -2.54
CA LEU A 33 0.46 2.51 -3.40
C LEU A 33 -0.86 2.07 -2.72
N GLN A 34 -1.97 2.61 -3.18
CA GLN A 34 -3.28 2.40 -2.55
C GLN A 34 -3.81 0.97 -2.75
N HIS A 35 -3.32 0.27 -3.75
CA HIS A 35 -3.87 -1.01 -4.19
C HIS A 35 -2.77 -2.02 -4.47
N HIS A 36 -3.12 -3.32 -4.41
CA HIS A 36 -2.25 -4.35 -4.93
C HIS A 36 -2.13 -4.22 -6.43
N VAL A 37 -0.93 -4.36 -6.96
CA VAL A 37 -0.72 -4.31 -8.42
C VAL A 37 0.19 -5.43 -8.89
N VAL A 38 -0.06 -5.88 -10.10
CA VAL A 38 0.92 -6.61 -10.90
C VAL A 38 1.51 -5.65 -11.91
N LEU A 39 2.81 -5.46 -11.85
CA LEU A 39 3.58 -4.66 -12.77
C LEU A 39 4.19 -5.57 -13.82
N PHE A 40 3.90 -5.31 -15.09
CA PHE A 40 4.44 -6.04 -16.23
C PHE A 40 5.42 -5.13 -16.98
N VAL A 41 6.67 -5.57 -17.13
CA VAL A 41 7.68 -4.88 -17.94
C VAL A 41 7.59 -5.42 -19.37
N ILE A 42 6.92 -4.63 -20.24
CA ILE A 42 6.66 -5.04 -21.63
C ILE A 42 7.89 -4.81 -22.52
N LYS A 43 8.56 -3.68 -22.31
CA LYS A 43 9.74 -3.30 -23.04
C LYS A 43 10.71 -2.51 -22.16
N GLY A 44 12.01 -2.75 -22.32
CA GLY A 44 13.06 -2.11 -21.53
C GLY A 44 13.18 -2.72 -20.13
N ASP A 45 14.03 -2.14 -19.31
CA ASP A 45 14.28 -2.56 -17.93
C ASP A 45 13.95 -1.43 -16.98
N ILE A 46 13.63 -1.75 -15.72
CA ILE A 46 13.38 -0.77 -14.66
C ILE A 46 14.17 -1.11 -13.41
N ASP A 47 14.56 -0.07 -12.67
CA ASP A 47 14.96 -0.18 -11.28
C ASP A 47 13.77 0.17 -10.40
N LEU A 48 13.40 -0.76 -9.53
CA LEU A 48 12.23 -0.72 -8.68
C LEU A 48 12.64 -0.59 -7.21
N THR A 49 12.14 0.43 -6.53
CA THR A 49 12.22 0.58 -5.09
C THR A 49 10.82 0.58 -4.50
N CYS A 50 10.56 -0.26 -3.51
CA CYS A 50 9.28 -0.31 -2.81
C CYS A 50 9.48 -0.82 -1.38
N LYS A 51 8.39 -0.93 -0.61
CA LYS A 51 8.42 -1.42 0.79
C LYS A 51 9.25 -2.71 0.97
N HIS A 52 9.25 -3.60 -0.02
CA HIS A 52 9.89 -4.92 0.04
C HIS A 52 11.29 -4.97 -0.58
N TYR A 53 11.68 -3.92 -1.32
CA TYR A 53 12.97 -3.84 -2.02
C TYR A 53 13.57 -2.45 -1.88
N SER A 54 14.81 -2.38 -1.47
CA SER A 54 15.59 -1.13 -1.47
C SER A 54 15.99 -0.70 -2.89
N GLU A 55 16.27 -1.67 -3.76
CA GLU A 55 16.56 -1.47 -5.19
C GLU A 55 16.57 -2.83 -5.87
N LYS A 56 15.79 -2.97 -6.94
CA LYS A 56 15.69 -4.22 -7.70
C LYS A 56 15.49 -3.93 -9.18
N THR A 57 16.39 -4.43 -10.02
CA THR A 57 16.21 -4.37 -11.47
C THR A 57 15.20 -5.43 -11.91
N VAL A 58 14.15 -5.00 -12.61
CA VAL A 58 13.16 -5.86 -13.25
C VAL A 58 13.32 -5.72 -14.77
N ARG A 59 13.60 -6.83 -15.43
CA ARG A 59 13.95 -6.85 -16.86
C ARG A 59 12.73 -6.99 -17.75
N GLU A 60 12.89 -6.63 -19.01
CA GLU A 60 11.92 -6.88 -20.07
C GLU A 60 11.39 -8.31 -20.05
N GLY A 61 10.08 -8.45 -20.25
CA GLY A 61 9.41 -9.74 -20.24
C GLY A 61 9.14 -10.31 -18.87
N SER A 62 9.46 -9.57 -17.80
CA SER A 62 9.17 -9.97 -16.42
C SER A 62 7.93 -9.28 -15.89
N MET A 63 7.37 -9.85 -14.83
CA MET A 63 6.29 -9.27 -14.04
C MET A 63 6.63 -9.36 -12.56
N THR A 64 6.14 -8.41 -11.77
CA THR A 64 6.32 -8.41 -10.31
C THR A 64 5.04 -8.02 -9.61
N PHE A 65 4.77 -8.66 -8.48
CA PHE A 65 3.65 -8.33 -7.62
C PHE A 65 4.08 -7.32 -6.56
N LEU A 66 3.28 -6.28 -6.39
CA LEU A 66 3.48 -5.24 -5.39
C LEU A 66 2.24 -5.18 -4.50
N SER A 67 2.44 -5.40 -3.20
CA SER A 67 1.36 -5.23 -2.24
C SER A 67 1.11 -3.75 -1.99
N ARG A 68 -0.14 -3.40 -1.71
CA ARG A 68 -0.52 -2.04 -1.29
C ARG A 68 0.24 -1.60 -0.03
N GLY A 69 0.27 -0.30 0.17
CA GLY A 69 0.93 0.34 1.32
C GLY A 69 2.43 0.52 1.10
N GLY A 70 2.87 1.75 1.21
CA GLY A 70 4.27 2.14 1.07
C GLY A 70 4.61 2.80 -0.25
N LEU A 71 5.81 3.35 -0.27
CA LEU A 71 6.37 4.04 -1.43
C LEU A 71 6.60 3.05 -2.59
N LEU A 72 6.23 3.46 -3.78
CA LEU A 72 6.64 2.85 -5.04
C LEU A 72 7.45 3.87 -5.84
N HIS A 73 8.68 3.53 -6.17
CA HIS A 73 9.54 4.31 -7.05
C HIS A 73 10.04 3.43 -8.19
N ILE A 74 9.77 3.85 -9.41
CA ILE A 74 10.18 3.18 -10.65
C ILE A 74 11.08 4.13 -11.41
N LYS A 75 12.25 3.65 -11.83
CA LYS A 75 13.17 4.36 -12.71
C LYS A 75 13.41 3.55 -13.97
N ALA A 76 13.19 4.14 -15.13
CA ALA A 76 13.51 3.50 -16.40
C ALA A 76 15.02 3.32 -16.55
N GLY A 77 15.44 2.23 -17.17
CA GLY A 77 16.82 1.93 -17.48
C GLY A 77 17.40 2.82 -18.57
N ASN A 78 18.35 2.29 -19.33
CA ASN A 78 19.06 3.02 -20.37
C ASN A 78 18.30 3.13 -21.71
N ALA A 79 17.09 2.60 -21.81
CA ALA A 79 16.24 2.61 -22.99
C ALA A 79 14.82 3.05 -22.63
N ARG A 80 14.05 3.43 -23.65
CA ARG A 80 12.61 3.70 -23.47
C ARG A 80 11.91 2.47 -22.98
N THR A 81 11.16 2.61 -21.88
CA THR A 81 10.50 1.52 -21.16
C THR A 81 8.99 1.62 -21.28
N SER A 82 8.33 0.47 -21.40
CA SER A 82 6.87 0.37 -21.44
C SER A 82 6.38 -0.61 -20.40
N LEU A 83 5.46 -0.16 -19.59
CA LEU A 83 4.91 -0.88 -18.44
C LEU A 83 3.40 -0.99 -18.54
N LEU A 84 2.85 -2.11 -18.10
CA LEU A 84 1.44 -2.22 -17.72
C LEU A 84 1.36 -2.39 -16.20
N VAL A 85 0.64 -1.50 -15.56
CA VAL A 85 0.28 -1.62 -14.13
C VAL A 85 -1.17 -2.10 -14.08
N PHE A 86 -1.40 -3.26 -13.50
CA PHE A 86 -2.72 -3.86 -13.39
C PHE A 86 -3.08 -3.98 -11.91
N GLY A 87 -4.02 -3.14 -11.48
CA GLY A 87 -4.46 -3.05 -10.09
C GLY A 87 -5.58 -4.02 -9.77
N PHE A 88 -5.63 -4.51 -8.56
CA PHE A 88 -6.71 -5.35 -8.05
C PHE A 88 -6.89 -5.18 -6.54
N ASP A 89 -8.08 -5.51 -6.07
CA ASP A 89 -8.42 -5.56 -4.65
C ASP A 89 -8.53 -7.01 -4.15
N GLU A 90 -8.71 -7.18 -2.84
CA GLU A 90 -8.85 -8.51 -2.23
C GLU A 90 -10.08 -9.27 -2.73
N VAL A 91 -11.12 -8.56 -3.16
CA VAL A 91 -12.34 -9.18 -3.69
C VAL A 91 -12.06 -9.86 -5.02
N ALA A 92 -11.23 -9.24 -5.87
CA ALA A 92 -10.82 -9.84 -7.13
C ALA A 92 -10.06 -11.16 -6.92
N ILE A 93 -9.27 -11.26 -5.84
CA ILE A 93 -8.55 -12.48 -5.47
C ILE A 93 -9.51 -13.55 -4.94
N ARG A 94 -10.48 -13.16 -4.10
CA ARG A 94 -11.43 -14.09 -3.46
C ARG A 94 -12.46 -14.69 -4.42
N THR A 95 -12.72 -14.04 -5.55
CA THR A 95 -13.61 -14.60 -6.58
C THR A 95 -13.02 -15.77 -7.34
N THR A 96 -11.72 -16.05 -7.17
CA THR A 96 -11.06 -17.29 -7.58
C THR A 96 -10.78 -18.15 -6.35
N ASP A 97 -11.77 -18.91 -5.88
CA ASP A 97 -11.68 -19.79 -4.69
C ASP A 97 -10.37 -20.62 -4.66
N SER A 98 -9.89 -21.01 -5.83
CA SER A 98 -8.65 -21.78 -5.98
C SER A 98 -7.38 -21.01 -5.61
N LEU A 99 -7.32 -19.68 -5.73
CA LEU A 99 -6.11 -18.93 -5.38
C LEU A 99 -6.03 -18.66 -3.88
N VAL A 100 -7.17 -18.37 -3.24
CA VAL A 100 -7.24 -18.13 -1.78
C VAL A 100 -6.94 -19.40 -1.02
N ASP A 101 -7.59 -20.53 -1.37
CA ASP A 101 -7.30 -21.83 -0.77
C ASP A 101 -5.85 -22.25 -1.01
N PHE A 102 -5.31 -21.87 -2.15
CA PHE A 102 -3.95 -22.14 -2.52
C PHE A 102 -2.96 -21.34 -1.65
N LEU A 103 -3.19 -20.04 -1.42
CA LEU A 103 -2.32 -19.16 -0.64
C LEU A 103 -2.42 -19.46 0.87
N THR A 104 -3.61 -19.75 1.40
CA THR A 104 -3.83 -20.06 2.82
C THR A 104 -3.23 -21.40 3.25
N THR A 105 -3.25 -22.40 2.37
CA THR A 105 -2.71 -23.74 2.67
C THR A 105 -1.17 -23.77 2.70
N HIS A 106 -0.47 -22.78 2.11
CA HIS A 106 0.98 -22.82 1.87
C HIS A 106 1.76 -21.62 2.39
N GLY A 107 1.15 -20.75 3.22
CA GLY A 107 1.72 -19.47 3.69
C GLY A 107 2.97 -19.51 4.57
N ASN A 108 3.51 -20.68 4.89
CA ASN A 108 4.63 -20.86 5.86
C ASN A 108 6.02 -20.98 5.19
N LEU A 109 6.30 -20.26 4.13
CA LEU A 109 7.63 -20.27 3.49
C LEU A 109 8.56 -19.24 4.12
N LYS A 110 9.56 -19.69 4.85
CA LYS A 110 10.70 -18.88 5.31
C LYS A 110 11.69 -18.69 4.16
N GLY A 111 12.06 -17.45 3.82
CA GLY A 111 13.08 -17.16 2.79
C GLY A 111 12.96 -15.75 2.19
N HIS A 112 13.93 -15.38 1.35
CA HIS A 112 13.94 -14.10 0.64
C HIS A 112 12.78 -14.03 -0.36
N VAL A 113 12.10 -12.87 -0.41
CA VAL A 113 10.94 -12.65 -1.26
C VAL A 113 11.38 -12.46 -2.71
N HIS A 114 11.15 -13.47 -3.57
CA HIS A 114 11.35 -13.38 -5.01
C HIS A 114 9.99 -13.29 -5.73
N ASN A 115 9.35 -12.12 -5.68
CA ASN A 115 8.05 -11.93 -6.32
C ASN A 115 8.14 -11.42 -7.77
N THR A 116 9.21 -11.77 -8.48
CA THR A 116 9.36 -11.49 -9.91
C THR A 116 9.37 -12.79 -10.69
N LEU A 117 8.54 -12.87 -11.71
CA LEU A 117 8.44 -14.00 -12.62
C LEU A 117 8.63 -13.55 -14.07
N GLN A 118 9.18 -14.44 -14.89
CA GLN A 118 9.18 -14.26 -16.35
C GLN A 118 7.77 -14.51 -16.90
N MET A 119 7.29 -13.62 -17.76
CA MET A 119 6.00 -13.80 -18.44
C MET A 119 6.09 -14.96 -19.43
N LYS A 120 5.29 -16.01 -19.23
CA LYS A 120 5.07 -17.05 -20.22
C LYS A 120 4.23 -16.50 -21.38
N THR A 121 4.27 -17.16 -22.52
CA THR A 121 3.56 -16.75 -23.76
C THR A 121 2.09 -16.44 -23.51
N SER A 122 1.41 -17.28 -22.75
CA SER A 122 -0.01 -17.08 -22.39
C SER A 122 -0.26 -15.78 -21.64
N ILE A 123 0.63 -15.41 -20.68
CA ILE A 123 0.54 -14.13 -19.96
C ILE A 123 0.83 -12.97 -20.90
N ARG A 124 1.79 -13.08 -21.80
CA ARG A 124 2.10 -12.01 -22.77
C ARG A 124 0.89 -11.68 -23.65
N HIS A 125 0.16 -12.67 -24.15
CA HIS A 125 -1.04 -12.45 -24.95
C HIS A 125 -2.15 -11.76 -24.13
N ILE A 126 -2.30 -12.12 -22.83
CA ILE A 126 -3.26 -11.44 -21.93
C ILE A 126 -2.85 -9.99 -21.74
N VAL A 127 -1.58 -9.73 -21.46
CA VAL A 127 -1.02 -8.38 -21.28
C VAL A 127 -1.24 -7.52 -22.54
N GLU A 128 -0.99 -8.06 -23.73
CA GLU A 128 -1.25 -7.39 -25.01
C GLU A 128 -2.74 -7.06 -25.19
N GLY A 129 -3.62 -7.99 -24.82
CA GLY A 129 -5.07 -7.78 -24.81
C GLY A 129 -5.47 -6.64 -23.87
N ILE A 130 -5.00 -6.66 -22.63
CA ILE A 130 -5.25 -5.61 -21.65
C ILE A 130 -4.74 -4.25 -22.15
N VAL A 131 -3.50 -4.17 -22.65
CA VAL A 131 -2.92 -2.94 -23.20
C VAL A 131 -3.78 -2.38 -24.35
N THR A 132 -4.32 -3.26 -25.19
CA THR A 132 -5.20 -2.86 -26.27
C THR A 132 -6.48 -2.21 -25.76
N GLU A 133 -7.10 -2.78 -24.73
CA GLU A 133 -8.32 -2.21 -24.12
C GLU A 133 -8.03 -0.93 -23.31
N VAL A 134 -6.88 -0.85 -22.62
CA VAL A 134 -6.44 0.40 -21.97
C VAL A 134 -6.31 1.53 -22.98
N ARG A 135 -5.64 1.29 -24.11
CA ARG A 135 -5.43 2.31 -25.14
C ARG A 135 -6.74 2.75 -25.82
N LYS A 136 -7.75 1.87 -25.85
CA LYS A 136 -9.10 2.21 -26.34
C LYS A 136 -9.95 2.94 -25.29
N GLY A 137 -9.46 3.09 -24.06
CA GLY A 137 -10.20 3.69 -22.96
C GLY A 137 -11.37 2.83 -22.43
N LYS A 138 -11.41 1.53 -22.76
CA LYS A 138 -12.50 0.62 -22.40
C LYS A 138 -12.33 -0.05 -21.03
N LEU A 139 -11.17 0.00 -20.44
CA LEU A 139 -10.89 -0.63 -19.13
C LEU A 139 -11.44 0.18 -17.94
N LYS A 140 -12.34 1.13 -18.19
CA LYS A 140 -13.11 1.82 -17.15
C LYS A 140 -14.35 1.05 -16.72
N ASP A 141 -14.77 0.05 -17.50
CA ASP A 141 -15.91 -0.81 -17.15
C ASP A 141 -15.47 -1.88 -16.14
N ALA A 142 -16.15 -1.90 -15.00
CA ALA A 142 -15.85 -2.82 -13.90
C ALA A 142 -15.98 -4.30 -14.30
N SER A 143 -16.95 -4.61 -15.17
CA SER A 143 -17.20 -5.99 -15.60
C SER A 143 -16.09 -6.50 -16.53
N ILE A 144 -15.60 -5.63 -17.41
CA ILE A 144 -14.47 -5.95 -18.30
C ILE A 144 -13.20 -6.14 -17.47
N CYS A 145 -12.96 -5.26 -16.51
CA CYS A 145 -11.82 -5.37 -15.61
C CYS A 145 -11.86 -6.66 -14.79
N GLN A 146 -13.02 -7.01 -14.24
CA GLN A 146 -13.22 -8.26 -13.50
C GLN A 146 -12.97 -9.50 -14.38
N ALA A 147 -13.41 -9.48 -15.64
CA ALA A 147 -13.13 -10.57 -16.57
C ALA A 147 -11.61 -10.74 -16.80
N TRP A 148 -10.88 -9.66 -16.99
CA TRP A 148 -9.42 -9.70 -17.13
C TRP A 148 -8.73 -10.19 -15.86
N HIS A 149 -9.18 -9.79 -14.66
CA HIS A 149 -8.68 -10.36 -13.41
C HIS A 149 -8.83 -11.87 -13.37
N THR A 150 -10.03 -12.37 -13.69
CA THR A 150 -10.32 -13.79 -13.68
C THR A 150 -9.43 -14.55 -14.66
N VAL A 151 -9.32 -14.07 -15.91
CA VAL A 151 -8.46 -14.69 -16.94
C VAL A 151 -6.99 -14.69 -16.50
N LEU A 152 -6.50 -13.60 -15.97
CA LEU A 152 -5.11 -13.48 -15.49
C LEU A 152 -4.82 -14.48 -14.37
N PHE A 153 -5.69 -14.58 -13.35
CA PHE A 153 -5.49 -15.49 -12.22
C PHE A 153 -5.61 -16.96 -12.61
N ILE A 154 -6.59 -17.33 -13.43
CA ILE A 154 -6.69 -18.69 -13.97
C ILE A 154 -5.42 -19.06 -14.73
N THR A 155 -4.87 -18.11 -15.50
CA THR A 155 -3.63 -18.32 -16.26
C THR A 155 -2.43 -18.50 -15.33
N PHE A 156 -2.35 -17.73 -14.23
CA PHE A 156 -1.31 -17.95 -13.22
C PHE A 156 -1.34 -19.37 -12.66
N VAL A 157 -2.48 -19.84 -12.16
CA VAL A 157 -2.57 -21.19 -11.55
C VAL A 157 -2.43 -22.32 -12.57
N THR A 158 -2.71 -22.05 -13.85
CA THR A 158 -2.59 -23.06 -14.91
C THR A 158 -1.15 -23.22 -15.41
N TYR A 159 -0.42 -22.12 -15.58
CA TYR A 159 0.86 -22.13 -16.28
C TYR A 159 2.08 -22.03 -15.38
N TYR A 160 1.93 -21.60 -14.12
CA TYR A 160 3.04 -21.56 -13.16
C TYR A 160 2.91 -22.64 -12.12
N THR A 161 4.05 -23.09 -11.60
CA THR A 161 4.05 -24.10 -10.53
C THR A 161 3.46 -23.48 -9.25
N LYS A 162 2.94 -24.34 -8.40
CA LYS A 162 2.40 -23.98 -7.09
C LYS A 162 3.39 -23.12 -6.30
N ALA A 163 4.67 -23.50 -6.26
CA ALA A 163 5.72 -22.75 -5.58
C ALA A 163 5.92 -21.35 -6.19
N GLN A 164 5.90 -21.24 -7.52
CA GLN A 164 6.04 -19.94 -8.20
C GLN A 164 4.88 -19.00 -7.90
N VAL A 165 3.64 -19.50 -7.92
CA VAL A 165 2.45 -18.69 -7.61
C VAL A 165 2.47 -18.23 -6.16
N THR A 166 2.76 -19.15 -5.22
CA THR A 166 2.86 -18.82 -3.80
C THR A 166 3.94 -17.78 -3.54
N GLU A 167 5.12 -17.95 -4.15
CA GLU A 167 6.22 -17.02 -3.99
C GLU A 167 5.91 -15.65 -4.61
N PHE A 168 5.27 -15.62 -5.76
CA PHE A 168 4.87 -14.39 -6.45
C PHE A 168 3.89 -13.56 -5.63
N PHE A 169 2.88 -14.21 -5.03
CA PHE A 169 1.87 -13.56 -4.20
C PHE A 169 2.21 -13.58 -2.70
N ARG A 170 3.41 -13.99 -2.31
CA ARG A 170 3.83 -13.99 -0.90
C ARG A 170 3.60 -12.65 -0.19
N PRO A 171 3.86 -11.47 -0.79
CA PRO A 171 3.60 -10.21 -0.13
C PRO A 171 2.12 -9.99 0.24
N LEU A 172 1.19 -10.67 -0.43
CA LEU A 172 -0.22 -10.65 -0.10
C LEU A 172 -0.50 -11.42 1.19
N VAL A 173 0.12 -12.59 1.34
CA VAL A 173 -0.02 -13.46 2.54
C VAL A 173 0.77 -12.89 3.71
N SER A 174 1.95 -12.34 3.46
CA SER A 174 2.78 -11.70 4.49
C SER A 174 2.24 -10.34 4.94
N SER A 175 1.29 -9.74 4.22
CA SER A 175 0.63 -8.52 4.69
C SER A 175 -0.25 -8.76 5.93
N GLU A 176 -0.70 -9.99 6.16
CA GLU A 176 -1.32 -10.38 7.44
C GLU A 176 -0.30 -10.39 8.60
N ILE A 177 0.97 -10.70 8.31
CA ILE A 177 2.05 -10.74 9.33
C ILE A 177 2.47 -9.32 9.77
N ASN A 178 2.12 -8.29 9.02
CA ASN A 178 2.54 -6.91 9.27
C ASN A 178 1.37 -5.93 9.45
N PHE A 179 0.19 -6.41 9.90
CA PHE A 179 -0.94 -5.53 10.18
C PHE A 179 -0.57 -4.48 11.24
N ARG A 180 0.16 -4.88 12.27
CA ARG A 180 0.70 -3.97 13.29
C ARG A 180 1.58 -2.88 12.68
N ASP A 181 2.56 -3.26 11.88
CA ASP A 181 3.46 -2.33 11.19
C ASP A 181 2.69 -1.41 10.24
N PHE A 182 1.69 -1.95 9.52
CA PHE A 182 0.82 -1.14 8.68
C PHE A 182 0.10 -0.07 9.50
N ILE A 183 -0.51 -0.42 10.62
CA ILE A 183 -1.21 0.51 11.50
C ILE A 183 -0.24 1.55 12.07
N GLU A 184 0.89 1.12 12.62
CA GLU A 184 1.89 2.00 13.25
C GLU A 184 2.51 2.99 12.26
N ASN A 185 2.66 2.60 10.99
CA ASN A 185 3.21 3.49 9.95
C ASN A 185 2.18 4.47 9.36
N ASN A 186 0.88 4.17 9.43
CA ASN A 186 -0.13 4.94 8.71
C ASN A 186 -1.12 5.71 9.60
N TYR A 187 -1.16 5.46 10.91
CA TYR A 187 -2.18 6.09 11.78
C TYR A 187 -2.07 7.63 11.86
N LEU A 188 -0.88 8.20 11.69
CA LEU A 188 -0.68 9.65 11.65
C LEU A 188 -1.14 10.28 10.33
N GLU A 189 -1.08 9.53 9.21
CA GLU A 189 -1.46 10.02 7.88
C GLU A 189 -2.97 10.26 7.75
N VAL A 190 -3.74 9.58 8.58
CA VAL A 190 -5.21 9.59 8.50
C VAL A 190 -5.87 10.59 9.46
N ASP A 191 -5.10 11.42 10.19
CA ASP A 191 -5.60 12.42 11.16
C ASP A 191 -6.69 11.87 12.10
N GLY A 192 -6.48 10.66 12.63
CA GLY A 192 -7.42 10.01 13.54
C GLY A 192 -8.71 9.47 12.88
N ASN A 193 -8.77 9.43 11.55
CA ASN A 193 -9.92 8.93 10.80
C ASN A 193 -9.79 7.42 10.55
N VAL A 194 -10.53 6.62 11.30
CA VAL A 194 -10.53 5.14 11.19
C VAL A 194 -10.99 4.68 9.81
N GLU A 195 -11.97 5.36 9.19
CA GLU A 195 -12.48 5.01 7.87
C GLU A 195 -11.40 5.12 6.79
N LYS A 196 -10.58 6.19 6.85
CA LYS A 196 -9.42 6.31 5.98
C LYS A 196 -8.40 5.20 6.21
N LEU A 197 -8.17 4.81 7.47
CA LEU A 197 -7.24 3.73 7.78
C LEU A 197 -7.76 2.38 7.27
N ILE A 198 -9.07 2.13 7.36
CA ILE A 198 -9.73 0.97 6.76
C ILE A 198 -9.57 0.99 5.24
N LEU A 199 -9.84 2.14 4.62
CA LEU A 199 -9.65 2.31 3.17
C LEU A 199 -8.20 2.03 2.75
N PHE A 200 -7.23 2.58 3.49
CA PHE A 200 -5.80 2.35 3.25
C PHE A 200 -5.40 0.88 3.45
N SER A 201 -6.03 0.20 4.42
CA SER A 201 -5.80 -1.24 4.62
C SER A 201 -6.39 -2.09 3.49
N GLY A 202 -7.42 -1.58 2.75
CA GLY A 202 -8.21 -2.28 1.73
C GLY A 202 -9.00 -3.46 2.28
N MET A 203 -9.13 -3.56 3.59
CA MET A 203 -9.95 -4.58 4.26
C MET A 203 -11.42 -4.16 4.29
N SER A 204 -12.31 -5.13 4.42
CA SER A 204 -13.69 -4.83 4.82
C SER A 204 -13.72 -4.30 6.26
N HIS A 205 -14.68 -3.44 6.62
CA HIS A 205 -14.86 -2.93 7.97
C HIS A 205 -14.85 -4.03 9.03
N HIS A 206 -15.61 -5.10 8.80
CA HIS A 206 -15.72 -6.21 9.73
C HIS A 206 -14.37 -6.91 9.95
N HIS A 207 -13.65 -7.21 8.86
CA HIS A 207 -12.34 -7.88 8.94
C HIS A 207 -11.29 -7.00 9.60
N PHE A 208 -11.24 -5.71 9.25
CA PHE A 208 -10.33 -4.75 9.85
C PHE A 208 -10.53 -4.64 11.38
N HIS A 209 -11.77 -4.42 11.83
CA HIS A 209 -12.07 -4.30 13.26
C HIS A 209 -11.77 -5.60 14.03
N LYS A 210 -12.08 -6.76 13.46
CA LYS A 210 -11.77 -8.05 14.06
C LYS A 210 -10.25 -8.21 14.22
N GLN A 211 -9.49 -8.06 13.15
CA GLN A 211 -8.02 -8.20 13.18
C GLN A 211 -7.37 -7.15 14.06
N PHE A 212 -7.91 -5.90 14.08
CA PHE A 212 -7.40 -4.85 14.94
C PHE A 212 -7.56 -5.19 16.42
N ASN A 213 -8.74 -5.69 16.80
CA ASN A 213 -8.99 -6.12 18.18
C ASN A 213 -8.13 -7.32 18.58
N GLU A 214 -7.91 -8.27 17.69
CA GLU A 214 -7.03 -9.43 17.91
C GLU A 214 -5.57 -8.98 18.12
N GLU A 215 -5.08 -8.01 17.32
CA GLU A 215 -3.71 -7.56 17.35
C GLU A 215 -3.38 -6.56 18.47
N PHE A 216 -4.30 -5.63 18.76
CA PHE A 216 -4.06 -4.51 19.67
C PHE A 216 -4.88 -4.59 20.97
N GLY A 217 -5.80 -5.55 21.10
CA GLY A 217 -6.63 -5.73 22.30
C GLY A 217 -7.67 -4.62 22.54
N MET A 218 -7.84 -3.70 21.60
CA MET A 218 -8.76 -2.56 21.73
C MET A 218 -9.24 -2.06 20.38
N SER A 219 -10.26 -1.16 20.40
CA SER A 219 -10.81 -0.61 19.16
C SER A 219 -9.81 0.32 18.45
N PRO A 220 -9.84 0.42 17.09
CA PRO A 220 -8.96 1.30 16.33
C PRO A 220 -9.00 2.75 16.83
N LYS A 221 -10.18 3.28 17.09
CA LYS A 221 -10.37 4.66 17.58
C LYS A 221 -9.72 4.90 18.94
N THR A 222 -9.86 3.96 19.85
CA THR A 222 -9.24 4.03 21.19
C THR A 222 -7.73 3.98 21.07
N TRP A 223 -7.20 3.03 20.30
CA TRP A 223 -5.75 2.87 20.10
C TRP A 223 -5.13 4.11 19.48
N MET A 224 -5.71 4.63 18.40
CA MET A 224 -5.20 5.83 17.72
C MET A 224 -5.18 7.04 18.64
N LEU A 225 -6.20 7.19 19.50
CA LEU A 225 -6.26 8.27 20.48
C LEU A 225 -5.15 8.13 21.53
N GLU A 226 -4.98 6.94 22.09
CA GLU A 226 -3.94 6.70 23.09
C GLU A 226 -2.54 6.89 22.49
N ARG A 227 -2.31 6.38 21.29
CA ARG A 227 -1.04 6.56 20.57
C ARG A 227 -0.75 8.03 20.28
N PHE A 228 -1.76 8.77 19.80
CA PHE A 228 -1.65 10.21 19.59
C PHE A 228 -1.28 10.96 20.89
N LYS A 229 -1.90 10.62 22.00
CA LYS A 229 -1.58 11.22 23.31
C LYS A 229 -0.13 10.95 23.72
N GLN A 230 0.34 9.70 23.55
CA GLN A 230 1.73 9.32 23.85
C GLN A 230 2.73 10.11 22.99
N GLU A 231 2.51 10.20 21.68
CA GLU A 231 3.36 10.98 20.78
C GLU A 231 3.33 12.48 21.11
N LEU A 232 2.14 13.01 21.45
CA LEU A 232 2.00 14.40 21.86
C LEU A 232 2.84 14.71 23.10
N ILE A 233 2.76 13.88 24.14
CA ILE A 233 3.56 14.04 25.36
C ILE A 233 5.05 13.88 25.03
N HIS A 234 5.42 12.83 24.29
CA HIS A 234 6.81 12.58 23.91
C HIS A 234 7.46 13.77 23.18
N HIS A 235 6.76 14.32 22.18
CA HIS A 235 7.29 15.48 21.45
C HIS A 235 7.24 16.79 22.23
N SER A 236 6.27 16.94 23.14
CA SER A 236 6.16 18.12 24.02
C SER A 236 7.23 18.17 25.10
N SER A 237 7.77 17.03 25.52
CA SER A 237 8.80 16.95 26.57
C SER A 237 10.22 17.23 26.07
N ARG A 238 10.42 17.41 24.75
CA ARG A 238 11.76 17.68 24.22
C ARG A 238 12.25 19.09 24.60
N PRO A 239 13.56 19.29 24.89
CA PRO A 239 14.11 20.58 25.33
C PRO A 239 13.76 21.76 24.41
N ASN A 240 13.80 21.53 23.10
CA ASN A 240 13.54 22.56 22.09
C ASN A 240 12.15 22.44 21.45
N ALA A 241 11.18 21.84 22.15
CA ALA A 241 9.82 21.72 21.64
C ALA A 241 9.18 23.10 21.47
N THR A 242 8.61 23.33 20.29
CA THR A 242 7.74 24.47 19.97
C THR A 242 6.40 23.93 19.47
N THR A 243 5.36 24.76 19.46
CA THR A 243 4.04 24.38 18.95
C THR A 243 4.14 23.85 17.52
N SER A 244 4.80 24.56 16.63
CA SER A 244 4.96 24.16 15.23
C SER A 244 5.82 22.91 15.07
N PHE A 245 6.84 22.70 15.92
CA PHE A 245 7.60 21.47 15.92
C PHE A 245 6.71 20.26 16.28
N VAL A 246 5.92 20.37 17.36
CA VAL A 246 5.02 19.31 17.80
C VAL A 246 3.96 19.01 16.74
N ALA A 247 3.33 20.04 16.17
CA ALA A 247 2.35 19.93 15.10
C ALA A 247 2.93 19.21 13.87
N SER A 248 4.13 19.61 13.44
CA SER A 248 4.86 18.98 12.33
C SER A 248 5.14 17.49 12.58
N LYS A 249 5.58 17.13 13.79
CA LYS A 249 5.84 15.72 14.14
C LYS A 249 4.59 14.85 14.18
N LEU A 250 3.47 15.43 14.60
CA LEU A 250 2.16 14.80 14.61
C LEU A 250 1.43 14.89 13.26
N ARG A 251 2.04 15.55 12.25
CA ARG A 251 1.51 15.75 10.90
C ARG A 251 0.12 16.41 10.88
N ILE A 252 -0.10 17.34 11.80
CA ILE A 252 -1.32 18.14 11.92
C ILE A 252 -1.03 19.61 11.85
N THR A 253 -2.07 20.43 11.65
CA THR A 253 -1.93 21.90 11.70
C THR A 253 -1.84 22.40 13.15
N ASP A 254 -1.24 23.58 13.35
CA ASP A 254 -1.19 24.26 14.67
C ASP A 254 -2.59 24.47 15.24
N VAL A 255 -3.57 24.80 14.39
CA VAL A 255 -4.98 24.96 14.77
C VAL A 255 -5.56 23.63 15.30
N ARG A 256 -5.26 22.53 14.61
CA ARG A 256 -5.70 21.21 15.03
C ARG A 256 -5.06 20.81 16.35
N LEU A 257 -3.77 21.09 16.51
CA LEU A 257 -3.07 20.84 17.78
C LEU A 257 -3.72 21.60 18.94
N CYS A 258 -4.05 22.89 18.76
CA CYS A 258 -4.76 23.69 19.75
C CYS A 258 -6.13 23.09 20.14
N GLN A 259 -6.90 22.62 19.15
CA GLN A 259 -8.17 21.97 19.41
C GLN A 259 -8.02 20.68 20.25
N LEU A 260 -7.02 19.86 19.90
CA LEU A 260 -6.78 18.58 20.56
C LEU A 260 -6.23 18.75 21.99
N THR A 261 -5.29 19.67 22.20
CA THR A 261 -4.75 19.95 23.55
C THR A 261 -5.83 20.52 24.48
N ARG A 262 -6.66 21.43 23.98
CA ARG A 262 -7.82 21.91 24.76
C ARG A 262 -8.82 20.81 25.10
N LYS A 263 -9.12 19.95 24.11
CA LYS A 263 -10.09 18.86 24.29
C LYS A 263 -9.63 17.79 25.29
N TYR A 264 -8.36 17.39 25.25
CA TYR A 264 -7.86 16.24 26.00
C TYR A 264 -7.06 16.60 27.25
N TYR A 265 -6.47 17.80 27.29
CA TYR A 265 -5.62 18.24 28.42
C TYR A 265 -6.11 19.54 29.06
N ASN A 266 -7.17 20.14 28.52
CA ASN A 266 -7.75 21.39 29.01
C ASN A 266 -6.73 22.57 29.08
N CYS A 267 -5.75 22.57 28.18
CA CYS A 267 -4.69 23.59 28.13
C CYS A 267 -4.31 23.92 26.67
N THR A 268 -3.55 24.99 26.50
CA THR A 268 -2.96 25.32 25.21
C THR A 268 -1.71 24.46 24.92
N PRO A 269 -1.27 24.32 23.64
CA PRO A 269 -0.04 23.61 23.31
C PRO A 269 1.20 24.16 24.05
N MET A 270 1.31 25.47 24.19
CA MET A 270 2.41 26.12 24.91
C MET A 270 2.42 25.76 26.41
N GLU A 271 1.26 25.77 27.04
CA GLU A 271 1.13 25.38 28.45
C GLU A 271 1.47 23.90 28.65
N LEU A 272 1.04 23.04 27.72
CA LEU A 272 1.37 21.61 27.75
C LEU A 272 2.88 21.39 27.63
N ILE A 273 3.54 22.05 26.69
CA ILE A 273 4.99 22.00 26.49
C ILE A 273 5.72 22.49 27.75
N ALA A 274 5.28 23.62 28.32
CA ALA A 274 5.89 24.17 29.53
C ALA A 274 5.75 23.25 30.74
N LYS A 275 4.59 22.61 30.88
CA LYS A 275 4.31 21.63 31.94
C LYS A 275 5.19 20.39 31.82
N ASN A 276 5.33 19.84 30.61
CA ASN A 276 6.09 18.64 30.36
C ASN A 276 7.61 18.84 30.50
N LYS A 277 8.13 20.06 30.20
CA LYS A 277 9.53 20.42 30.44
C LYS A 277 9.90 20.48 31.91
N ARG A 278 8.99 20.99 32.77
CA ARG A 278 9.24 21.04 34.24
C ARG A 278 9.27 19.67 34.91
N GLY A 279 8.51 18.72 34.36
CA GLY A 279 8.49 17.35 34.89
C GLY A 279 9.71 16.50 34.53
N THR A 280 10.58 16.95 33.61
CA THR A 280 11.84 16.30 33.25
C THR A 280 13.05 16.82 34.04
N ASP A 281 12.93 17.97 34.73
CA ASP A 281 14.02 18.56 35.55
C ASP A 281 13.96 18.11 37.02
N GLU A 282 12.91 17.40 37.44
CA GLU A 282 12.74 16.91 38.83
C GLU A 282 12.94 15.38 38.98
N GLY A 283 13.40 14.65 37.96
CA GLY A 283 13.70 13.24 37.95
C GLY A 283 15.15 12.98 37.59
#